data_8b0f1ac587715e4ac1430040ac7d0dbd
#
_entry.id   8b0f1ac587715e4ac1430040ac7d0dbd
#
_cell.length_a   1.000
_cell.length_b   1.000
_cell.length_c   1.000
_cell.angle_alpha   90.00
_cell.angle_beta   90.00
_cell.angle_gamma   90.00
#
_symmetry.space_group_name_H-M   'P 1'
#
loop_
_entity.id
_entity.type
_entity.pdbx_description
1 polymer ?
#
loop_
_entity_poly.entity_id
_entity_poly.type
_entity_poly.pdbx_seq_one_letter_code
_entity_poly.pdbx_strand_id
1 'polypeptide(L)'
;MVSEETTAVREQKEVARAPEIPSEFKHLLSIRKSLKARKPAFRRQESWRYKRVSPSWRRPKGIDSKMRLKLGGRPKSVEVGYRSPKEVRGLSGTGHPEKLVSNVSELNEVTEGEVVRVSGTVGQRKRIAILEKARSLNLHVVNPRRVREAES
;
A
#
# COMPACT_ATOMS: atom_id res chain seq x y z
N MET A 1 -11.98 -39.58 -13.93
CA MET A 1 -12.21 -38.29 -14.57
C MET A 1 -12.31 -37.06 -13.61
N VAL A 2 -12.09 -37.21 -12.30
CA VAL A 2 -12.21 -36.09 -11.32
C VAL A 2 -10.83 -35.52 -10.93
N SER A 3 -9.74 -36.15 -11.32
CA SER A 3 -8.35 -35.78 -10.92
C SER A 3 -7.65 -34.77 -11.84
N GLU A 4 -8.08 -34.61 -13.09
CA GLU A 4 -7.44 -33.71 -14.06
C GLU A 4 -7.96 -32.26 -13.95
N GLU A 5 -9.23 -32.04 -13.63
CA GLU A 5 -9.79 -30.70 -13.41
C GLU A 5 -9.23 -30.03 -12.15
N THR A 6 -8.88 -30.80 -11.13
CA THR A 6 -8.32 -30.27 -9.87
C THR A 6 -6.86 -29.83 -10.03
N THR A 7 -6.10 -30.39 -10.96
CA THR A 7 -4.74 -29.97 -11.31
C THR A 7 -4.73 -28.69 -12.14
N ALA A 8 -5.61 -28.57 -13.12
CA ALA A 8 -5.74 -27.36 -13.95
C ALA A 8 -6.14 -26.11 -13.13
N VAL A 9 -6.98 -26.27 -12.09
CA VAL A 9 -7.37 -25.17 -11.18
C VAL A 9 -6.23 -24.77 -10.22
N ARG A 10 -5.26 -25.67 -9.95
CA ARG A 10 -4.07 -25.36 -9.13
C ARG A 10 -2.99 -24.65 -9.92
N GLU A 11 -2.80 -24.91 -11.19
CA GLU A 11 -1.82 -24.25 -12.05
C GLU A 11 -2.13 -22.76 -12.32
N GLN A 12 -3.40 -22.36 -12.26
CA GLN A 12 -3.79 -20.95 -12.40
C GLN A 12 -3.47 -20.07 -11.20
N LYS A 13 -2.91 -20.60 -10.13
CA LYS A 13 -2.62 -19.88 -8.87
C LYS A 13 -1.18 -19.43 -8.68
N GLU A 14 -0.30 -19.63 -9.63
CA GLU A 14 1.09 -19.19 -9.49
C GLU A 14 1.22 -17.69 -9.78
N VAL A 15 0.77 -16.90 -8.82
CA VAL A 15 1.11 -15.47 -8.76
C VAL A 15 2.63 -15.38 -8.56
N ALA A 16 3.32 -14.73 -9.48
CA ALA A 16 4.75 -14.52 -9.38
C ALA A 16 5.14 -14.10 -7.95
N ARG A 17 6.07 -14.84 -7.36
CA ARG A 17 6.51 -14.61 -5.98
C ARG A 17 7.18 -13.24 -5.90
N ALA A 18 6.89 -12.48 -4.84
CA ALA A 18 7.59 -11.22 -4.62
C ALA A 18 9.11 -11.48 -4.53
N PRO A 19 9.95 -10.60 -5.08
CA PRO A 19 11.40 -10.73 -5.00
C PRO A 19 11.87 -10.84 -3.54
N GLU A 20 13.05 -11.39 -3.29
CA GLU A 20 13.60 -11.52 -1.94
C GLU A 20 14.07 -10.16 -1.42
N ILE A 21 13.76 -9.88 -0.15
CA ILE A 21 14.18 -8.64 0.52
C ILE A 21 15.59 -8.85 1.08
N PRO A 22 16.55 -7.95 0.80
CA PRO A 22 17.87 -7.97 1.42
C PRO A 22 17.78 -7.99 2.96
N SER A 23 18.67 -8.75 3.60
CA SER A 23 18.66 -8.95 5.06
C SER A 23 18.71 -7.63 5.85
N GLU A 24 19.45 -6.65 5.35
CA GLU A 24 19.58 -5.30 5.94
C GLU A 24 18.24 -4.59 6.05
N PHE A 25 17.40 -4.69 5.03
CA PHE A 25 16.07 -4.06 5.04
C PHE A 25 15.06 -4.77 5.94
N LYS A 26 15.23 -6.06 6.24
CA LYS A 26 14.32 -6.81 7.13
C LYS A 26 14.25 -6.17 8.52
N HIS A 27 15.39 -5.77 9.09
CA HIS A 27 15.44 -5.09 10.38
C HIS A 27 14.74 -3.72 10.32
N LEU A 28 15.04 -2.90 9.32
CA LEU A 28 14.43 -1.57 9.15
C LEU A 28 12.91 -1.65 8.90
N LEU A 29 12.45 -2.67 8.19
CA LEU A 29 11.01 -2.93 8.01
C LEU A 29 10.32 -3.31 9.33
N SER A 30 10.98 -4.09 10.18
CA SER A 30 10.50 -4.39 11.53
C SER A 30 10.35 -3.13 12.37
N ILE A 31 11.36 -2.25 12.37
CA ILE A 31 11.30 -0.94 13.03
C ILE A 31 10.15 -0.11 12.46
N ARG A 32 10.02 -0.02 11.13
CA ARG A 32 8.91 0.69 10.47
C ARG A 32 7.55 0.17 10.94
N LYS A 33 7.38 -1.15 11.05
CA LYS A 33 6.15 -1.79 11.52
C LYS A 33 5.84 -1.42 12.97
N SER A 34 6.83 -1.48 13.86
CA SER A 34 6.71 -1.09 15.27
C SER A 34 6.36 0.39 15.43
N LEU A 35 7.04 1.27 14.70
CA LEU A 35 6.74 2.71 14.70
C LEU A 35 5.34 3.00 14.18
N LYS A 36 4.87 2.30 13.14
CA LYS A 36 3.52 2.45 12.61
C LYS A 36 2.46 2.02 13.61
N ALA A 37 2.69 0.95 14.36
CA ALA A 37 1.76 0.48 15.39
C ALA A 37 1.64 1.45 16.57
N ARG A 38 2.74 2.10 16.98
CA ARG A 38 2.77 3.07 18.09
C ARG A 38 2.35 4.48 17.68
N LYS A 39 2.21 4.75 16.38
CA LYS A 39 1.91 6.08 15.88
C LYS A 39 0.50 6.51 16.25
N PRO A 40 0.32 7.70 16.87
CA PRO A 40 -1.01 8.20 17.18
C PRO A 40 -1.78 8.56 15.90
N ALA A 41 -3.11 8.48 15.97
CA ALA A 41 -3.95 8.98 14.91
C ALA A 41 -3.91 10.52 14.90
N PHE A 42 -3.31 11.10 13.85
CA PHE A 42 -3.26 12.55 13.69
C PHE A 42 -4.60 13.08 13.19
N ARG A 43 -5.31 13.77 14.06
CA ARG A 43 -6.64 14.32 13.77
C ARG A 43 -6.63 15.84 13.87
N ARG A 44 -7.54 16.48 13.15
CA ARG A 44 -7.77 17.93 13.25
C ARG A 44 -8.21 18.26 14.67
N GLN A 45 -7.76 19.41 15.21
CA GLN A 45 -8.20 19.92 16.50
C GLN A 45 -9.73 20.05 16.54
N GLU A 46 -10.33 19.64 17.66
CA GLU A 46 -11.76 19.68 17.95
C GLU A 46 -12.66 18.86 16.99
N SER A 47 -12.08 18.03 16.11
CA SER A 47 -12.87 17.17 15.21
C SER A 47 -13.75 16.15 15.93
N TRP A 48 -13.44 15.83 17.18
CA TRP A 48 -14.26 14.95 18.03
C TRP A 48 -15.46 15.66 18.66
N ARG A 49 -15.45 17.01 18.73
CA ARG A 49 -16.53 17.79 19.32
C ARG A 49 -17.58 18.24 18.30
N TYR A 50 -17.17 18.53 17.07
CA TYR A 50 -18.02 19.16 16.07
C TYR A 50 -18.25 18.25 14.88
N LYS A 51 -19.51 17.88 14.61
CA LYS A 51 -19.89 17.01 13.47
C LYS A 51 -19.45 17.56 12.11
N ARG A 52 -19.43 18.88 11.93
CA ARG A 52 -19.04 19.55 10.69
C ARG A 52 -17.53 19.60 10.45
N VAL A 53 -16.71 19.26 11.45
CA VAL A 53 -15.25 19.30 11.35
C VAL A 53 -14.73 17.92 10.97
N SER A 54 -14.25 17.76 9.73
CA SER A 54 -13.63 16.52 9.27
C SER A 54 -12.42 16.15 10.13
N PRO A 55 -12.21 14.86 10.45
CA PRO A 55 -11.06 14.39 11.21
C PRO A 55 -9.73 14.48 10.44
N SER A 56 -9.74 14.78 9.14
CA SER A 56 -8.54 14.95 8.34
C SER A 56 -7.56 15.93 8.98
N TRP A 57 -6.29 15.59 9.01
CA TRP A 57 -5.27 16.40 9.63
C TRP A 57 -5.22 17.83 9.06
N ARG A 58 -5.26 18.79 9.96
CA ARG A 58 -4.94 20.21 9.68
C ARG A 58 -4.04 20.72 10.79
N ARG A 59 -2.93 21.38 10.42
CA ARG A 59 -1.99 21.93 11.40
C ARG A 59 -2.68 23.04 12.20
N PRO A 60 -2.65 22.97 13.54
CA PRO A 60 -3.22 24.00 14.39
C PRO A 60 -2.42 25.31 14.26
N LYS A 61 -3.09 26.44 13.94
CA LYS A 61 -2.48 27.75 13.76
C LYS A 61 -2.95 28.80 14.75
N GLY A 62 -4.06 28.55 15.48
CA GLY A 62 -4.65 29.50 16.42
C GLY A 62 -3.68 29.92 17.52
N ILE A 63 -3.73 31.20 17.92
CA ILE A 63 -2.82 31.78 18.94
C ILE A 63 -2.93 31.01 20.26
N ASP A 64 -4.14 30.68 20.73
CA ASP A 64 -4.38 29.95 21.97
C ASP A 64 -4.65 28.46 21.77
N SER A 65 -4.24 27.91 20.64
CA SER A 65 -4.46 26.48 20.36
C SER A 65 -3.64 25.61 21.31
N LYS A 66 -4.31 24.97 22.26
CA LYS A 66 -3.70 24.04 23.24
C LYS A 66 -2.98 22.88 22.56
N MET A 67 -3.47 22.45 21.36
CA MET A 67 -2.80 21.43 20.56
C MET A 67 -1.50 21.96 19.93
N ARG A 68 -1.46 23.23 19.51
CA ARG A 68 -0.24 23.90 19.02
C ARG A 68 0.80 24.02 20.12
N LEU A 69 0.35 24.37 21.32
CA LEU A 69 1.17 24.50 22.53
C LEU A 69 1.57 23.15 23.13
N LYS A 70 1.10 22.04 22.57
CA LYS A 70 1.40 20.66 23.02
C LYS A 70 1.03 20.38 24.47
N LEU A 71 -0.01 21.00 24.99
CA LEU A 71 -0.47 20.79 26.36
C LEU A 71 -0.95 19.36 26.57
N GLY A 72 -0.78 18.84 27.78
CA GLY A 72 -1.24 17.51 28.19
C GLY A 72 -2.74 17.32 27.92
N GLY A 73 -3.17 16.08 27.67
CA GLY A 73 -4.58 15.76 27.37
C GLY A 73 -5.06 16.15 25.96
N ARG A 74 -4.20 16.71 25.10
CA ARG A 74 -4.54 17.02 23.70
C ARG A 74 -3.91 16.01 22.74
N PRO A 75 -4.55 15.75 21.57
CA PRO A 75 -4.00 14.87 20.57
C PRO A 75 -2.61 15.32 20.11
N LYS A 76 -1.75 14.37 19.79
CA LYS A 76 -0.39 14.65 19.35
C LYS A 76 -0.40 15.29 17.96
N SER A 77 0.49 16.25 17.76
CA SER A 77 0.75 16.88 16.46
C SER A 77 1.68 16.04 15.61
N VAL A 78 1.60 16.24 14.28
CA VAL A 78 2.56 15.66 13.34
C VAL A 78 3.93 16.29 13.57
N GLU A 79 4.93 15.45 13.86
CA GLU A 79 6.31 15.86 14.12
C GLU A 79 7.31 14.91 13.43
N VAL A 80 8.54 15.38 13.29
CA VAL A 80 9.62 14.64 12.61
C VAL A 80 9.89 13.28 13.30
N GLY A 81 9.81 13.21 14.63
CA GLY A 81 10.05 11.98 15.40
C GLY A 81 9.09 10.82 15.08
N TYR A 82 7.95 11.11 14.44
CA TYR A 82 7.03 10.07 13.97
C TYR A 82 7.32 9.56 12.54
N ARG A 83 8.40 10.00 11.92
CA ARG A 83 8.80 9.54 10.59
C ARG A 83 9.42 8.15 10.63
N SER A 84 9.12 7.36 9.61
CA SER A 84 9.78 6.07 9.38
C SER A 84 11.22 6.26 8.88
N PRO A 85 12.12 5.29 9.07
CA PRO A 85 13.47 5.31 8.51
C PRO A 85 13.47 5.65 7.02
N LYS A 86 14.48 6.38 6.55
CA LYS A 86 14.52 6.93 5.19
C LYS A 86 14.53 5.83 4.13
N GLU A 87 15.31 4.78 4.35
CA GLU A 87 15.57 3.67 3.42
C GLU A 87 14.30 2.85 3.13
N VAL A 88 13.45 2.67 4.13
CA VAL A 88 12.22 1.86 4.00
C VAL A 88 10.94 2.69 3.87
N ARG A 89 11.09 4.01 3.74
CA ARG A 89 9.96 4.91 3.55
C ARG A 89 9.45 4.85 2.11
N GLY A 90 8.13 4.72 1.93
CA GLY A 90 7.52 4.64 0.61
C GLY A 90 7.49 3.24 -0.01
N LEU A 91 8.22 2.27 0.56
CA LEU A 91 8.18 0.91 0.08
C LEU A 91 6.81 0.26 0.35
N SER A 92 6.49 -0.78 -0.41
CA SER A 92 5.34 -1.66 -0.21
C SER A 92 5.25 -2.22 1.21
N GLY A 93 4.14 -2.84 1.56
CA GLY A 93 4.03 -3.66 2.77
C GLY A 93 5.00 -4.84 2.78
N THR A 94 5.35 -5.34 1.61
CA THR A 94 6.33 -6.40 1.38
C THR A 94 7.79 -5.93 1.33
N GLY A 95 8.05 -4.62 1.40
CA GLY A 95 9.40 -4.07 1.43
C GLY A 95 10.02 -3.72 0.08
N HIS A 96 9.23 -3.78 -1.01
CA HIS A 96 9.68 -3.44 -2.36
C HIS A 96 9.18 -2.06 -2.79
N PRO A 97 9.89 -1.36 -3.70
CA PRO A 97 9.34 -0.19 -4.37
C PRO A 97 8.12 -0.57 -5.21
N GLU A 98 7.12 0.30 -5.24
CA GLU A 98 5.88 0.07 -5.99
C GLU A 98 5.82 0.96 -7.22
N LYS A 99 5.59 0.35 -8.39
CA LYS A 99 5.25 1.06 -9.63
C LYS A 99 3.74 1.03 -9.82
N LEU A 100 3.12 2.22 -9.89
CA LEU A 100 1.70 2.34 -10.21
C LEU A 100 1.51 2.19 -11.71
N VAL A 101 0.60 1.30 -12.13
CA VAL A 101 0.35 0.96 -13.53
C VAL A 101 -1.13 1.17 -13.86
N SER A 102 -1.40 1.91 -14.93
CA SER A 102 -2.72 2.19 -15.46
C SER A 102 -2.95 1.59 -16.86
N ASN A 103 -1.87 1.28 -17.59
CA ASN A 103 -1.89 0.72 -18.93
C ASN A 103 -0.92 -0.47 -19.07
N VAL A 104 -1.17 -1.29 -20.08
CA VAL A 104 -0.32 -2.47 -20.35
C VAL A 104 1.10 -2.07 -20.79
N SER A 105 1.26 -0.94 -21.49
CA SER A 105 2.56 -0.41 -21.92
C SER A 105 3.48 -0.06 -20.76
N GLU A 106 2.94 0.46 -19.66
CA GLU A 106 3.70 0.86 -18.48
C GLU A 106 4.35 -0.32 -17.76
N LEU A 107 3.90 -1.57 -18.02
CA LEU A 107 4.54 -2.77 -17.49
C LEU A 107 5.96 -3.00 -18.02
N ASN A 108 6.24 -2.53 -19.24
CA ASN A 108 7.57 -2.66 -19.83
C ASN A 108 8.61 -1.72 -19.19
N GLU A 109 8.14 -0.71 -18.45
CA GLU A 109 8.98 0.25 -17.73
C GLU A 109 9.30 -0.19 -16.29
N VAL A 110 8.76 -1.34 -15.85
CA VAL A 110 8.99 -1.86 -14.50
C VAL A 110 10.40 -2.42 -14.43
N THR A 111 11.16 -1.96 -13.43
CA THR A 111 12.53 -2.41 -13.19
C THR A 111 12.57 -3.65 -12.29
N GLU A 112 13.68 -4.38 -12.35
CA GLU A 112 13.89 -5.54 -11.49
C GLU A 112 13.83 -5.16 -10.01
N GLY A 113 13.11 -5.94 -9.22
CA GLY A 113 12.92 -5.67 -7.78
C GLY A 113 11.72 -4.77 -7.43
N GLU A 114 11.08 -4.15 -8.42
CA GLU A 114 9.82 -3.41 -8.21
C GLU A 114 8.61 -4.35 -8.20
N VAL A 115 7.58 -3.95 -7.46
CA VAL A 115 6.29 -4.64 -7.48
C VAL A 115 5.23 -3.75 -8.13
N VAL A 116 4.36 -4.37 -8.91
CA VAL A 116 3.32 -3.67 -9.66
C VAL A 116 2.09 -3.43 -8.79
N ARG A 117 1.58 -2.19 -8.79
CA ARG A 117 0.27 -1.85 -8.24
C ARG A 117 -0.63 -1.33 -9.34
N VAL A 118 -1.70 -2.05 -9.64
CA VAL A 118 -2.69 -1.61 -10.62
C VAL A 118 -3.54 -0.49 -10.04
N SER A 119 -3.68 0.62 -10.78
CA SER A 119 -4.47 1.79 -10.37
C SER A 119 -5.93 1.43 -10.08
N GLY A 120 -6.54 2.11 -9.11
CA GLY A 120 -7.94 1.92 -8.74
C GLY A 120 -8.93 2.36 -9.81
N THR A 121 -8.52 3.27 -10.70
CA THR A 121 -9.34 3.80 -11.81
C THR A 121 -9.42 2.87 -13.01
N VAL A 122 -8.57 1.82 -13.06
CA VAL A 122 -8.53 0.86 -14.16
C VAL A 122 -9.76 -0.05 -14.12
N GLY A 123 -10.53 -0.06 -15.20
CA GLY A 123 -11.70 -0.91 -15.39
C GLY A 123 -11.32 -2.38 -15.55
N GLN A 124 -12.33 -3.28 -15.44
CA GLN A 124 -12.12 -4.73 -15.40
C GLN A 124 -11.39 -5.28 -16.63
N ARG A 125 -11.80 -4.91 -17.86
CA ARG A 125 -11.15 -5.38 -19.10
C ARG A 125 -9.66 -5.07 -19.15
N LYS A 126 -9.28 -3.80 -18.91
CA LYS A 126 -7.87 -3.40 -18.86
C LYS A 126 -7.11 -4.09 -17.73
N ARG A 127 -7.76 -4.30 -16.58
CA ARG A 127 -7.14 -4.99 -15.45
C ARG A 127 -6.78 -6.43 -15.79
N ILE A 128 -7.66 -7.17 -16.51
CA ILE A 128 -7.38 -8.53 -16.97
C ILE A 128 -6.14 -8.53 -17.87
N ALA A 129 -6.12 -7.68 -18.89
CA ALA A 129 -5.00 -7.59 -19.82
C ALA A 129 -3.67 -7.22 -19.11
N ILE A 130 -3.72 -6.33 -18.11
CA ILE A 130 -2.54 -5.98 -17.28
C ILE A 130 -2.08 -7.19 -16.46
N LEU A 131 -2.99 -7.96 -15.87
CA LEU A 131 -2.63 -9.13 -15.06
C LEU A 131 -2.06 -10.25 -15.90
N GLU A 132 -2.59 -10.52 -17.08
CA GLU A 132 -2.08 -11.50 -18.05
C GLU A 132 -0.67 -11.13 -18.51
N LYS A 133 -0.48 -9.88 -18.91
CA LYS A 133 0.84 -9.38 -19.31
C LYS A 133 1.84 -9.38 -18.17
N ALA A 134 1.43 -9.02 -16.94
CA ALA A 134 2.29 -9.09 -15.77
C ALA A 134 2.72 -10.53 -15.46
N ARG A 135 1.85 -11.53 -15.66
CA ARG A 135 2.20 -12.95 -15.54
C ARG A 135 3.23 -13.37 -16.60
N SER A 136 3.03 -12.98 -17.86
CA SER A 136 4.01 -13.30 -18.94
C SER A 136 5.38 -12.69 -18.70
N LEU A 137 5.46 -11.57 -17.95
CA LEU A 137 6.71 -10.91 -17.56
C LEU A 137 7.21 -11.33 -16.16
N ASN A 138 6.58 -12.30 -15.50
CA ASN A 138 6.88 -12.74 -14.13
C ASN A 138 6.90 -11.58 -13.09
N LEU A 139 6.07 -10.56 -13.28
CA LEU A 139 5.99 -9.42 -12.36
C LEU A 139 5.03 -9.69 -11.23
N HIS A 140 5.44 -9.38 -9.99
CA HIS A 140 4.59 -9.51 -8.82
C HIS A 140 3.58 -8.35 -8.74
N VAL A 141 2.28 -8.68 -8.71
CA VAL A 141 1.19 -7.69 -8.56
C VAL A 141 0.67 -7.69 -7.12
N VAL A 142 0.77 -6.53 -6.45
CA VAL A 142 0.38 -6.37 -5.03
C VAL A 142 -1.14 -6.46 -4.80
N ASN A 143 -1.94 -6.03 -5.78
CA ASN A 143 -3.40 -5.95 -5.68
C ASN A 143 -4.14 -6.69 -6.80
N PRO A 144 -3.90 -8.00 -7.00
CA PRO A 144 -4.66 -8.80 -7.93
C PRO A 144 -6.08 -8.96 -7.38
N ARG A 145 -7.07 -8.22 -7.88
CA ARG A 145 -8.48 -8.49 -7.57
C ARG A 145 -8.88 -9.78 -8.25
N ARG A 146 -9.66 -10.63 -7.57
CA ARG A 146 -10.34 -11.73 -8.23
C ARG A 146 -11.26 -11.14 -9.32
N VAL A 147 -10.95 -11.44 -10.54
CA VAL A 147 -11.84 -11.14 -11.65
C VAL A 147 -12.97 -12.19 -11.54
N ARG A 148 -14.20 -11.74 -11.36
CA ARG A 148 -15.36 -12.64 -11.56
C ARG A 148 -15.37 -12.91 -13.06
N GLU A 149 -15.14 -14.15 -13.43
CA GLU A 149 -15.46 -14.61 -14.78
C GLU A 149 -16.96 -14.39 -14.95
N ALA A 150 -17.33 -13.62 -15.99
CA ALA A 150 -18.73 -13.50 -16.33
C ALA A 150 -19.17 -14.92 -16.77
N GLU A 151 -20.03 -15.54 -15.96
CA GLU A 151 -20.75 -16.71 -16.40
C GLU A 151 -21.54 -16.30 -17.65
N SER A 152 -21.08 -16.78 -18.80
CA SER A 152 -21.75 -16.66 -20.10
C SER A 152 -22.82 -17.74 -20.21
#